data_2613fd23c474720d0745d6f51c44ab34
#
_entry.id   2613fd23c474720d0745d6f51c44ab34
#
_cell.length_a   1.000
_cell.length_b   1.000
_cell.length_c   1.000
_cell.angle_alpha   90.00
_cell.angle_beta   90.00
_cell.angle_gamma   90.00
#
_symmetry.space_group_name_H-M   'P 1'
#
loop_
_entity.id
_entity.type
_entity.pdbx_description
1 polymer ?
#
loop_
_entity_poly.entity_id
_entity_poly.type
_entity_poly.pdbx_seq_one_letter_code
_entity_poly.pdbx_strand_id
1 'polypeptide(L)'
;RNNKKDSRKTIVVSIMPCTAKKAEIAREELCDAGKLLNIEEMRDNDYVITTKELVQWCKEEGMDLGKITPSKYDSVLGEGTGAGMIFGNTGGVMEAALRTVYRVLEGKEAPADFYQLRPVRGLNNRKEAEVTIAGKNLKVCILYGTAAAEEFLAEDMSGYHFVEVMACPGGCISGAGQPDCGSVPVSDA
;
A
#
# COMPACT_ATOMS: atom_id res chain seq x y z
N ARG A 1 -22.11 -5.43 7.67
CA ARG A 1 -23.61 -5.50 7.62
C ARG A 1 -24.12 -6.58 6.65
N ASN A 2 -23.45 -6.82 5.53
CA ASN A 2 -23.94 -7.76 4.51
C ASN A 2 -23.91 -9.23 4.92
N ASN A 3 -23.06 -9.63 5.88
CA ASN A 3 -22.86 -11.04 6.25
C ASN A 3 -23.62 -11.47 7.51
N LYS A 4 -24.43 -10.61 8.11
CA LYS A 4 -25.15 -10.89 9.37
C LYS A 4 -24.25 -11.38 10.53
N LYS A 5 -22.93 -11.19 10.43
CA LYS A 5 -21.98 -11.48 11.51
C LYS A 5 -21.94 -10.32 12.49
N ASP A 6 -21.84 -10.65 13.76
CA ASP A 6 -21.68 -9.64 14.82
C ASP A 6 -20.26 -9.06 14.75
N SER A 7 -20.16 -7.78 14.41
CA SER A 7 -18.87 -7.08 14.27
C SER A 7 -18.04 -7.10 15.57
N ARG A 8 -18.69 -7.18 16.73
CA ARG A 8 -18.01 -7.31 18.04
C ARG A 8 -17.22 -8.60 18.20
N LYS A 9 -17.50 -9.60 17.36
CA LYS A 9 -16.82 -10.89 17.33
C LYS A 9 -15.82 -11.01 16.17
N THR A 10 -15.61 -9.91 15.46
CA THR A 10 -14.65 -9.87 14.35
C THR A 10 -13.32 -9.37 14.89
N ILE A 11 -12.26 -10.09 14.61
CA ILE A 11 -10.88 -9.69 14.88
C ILE A 11 -10.21 -9.42 13.54
N VAL A 12 -9.65 -8.24 13.39
CA VAL A 12 -8.93 -7.81 12.19
C VAL A 12 -7.42 -7.93 12.45
N VAL A 13 -6.77 -8.76 11.67
CA VAL A 13 -5.32 -8.97 11.74
C VAL A 13 -4.70 -8.57 10.42
N SER A 14 -3.77 -7.63 10.45
CA SER A 14 -3.01 -7.20 9.28
C SER A 14 -1.62 -7.82 9.29
N ILE A 15 -1.24 -8.46 8.18
CA ILE A 15 0.11 -8.96 7.96
C ILE A 15 0.83 -7.92 7.10
N MET A 16 1.88 -7.30 7.67
CA MET A 16 2.49 -6.09 7.11
C MET A 16 4.00 -6.22 6.94
N PRO A 17 4.55 -5.68 5.85
CA PRO A 17 6.00 -5.51 5.69
C PRO A 17 6.57 -4.38 6.56
N CYS A 18 5.78 -3.79 7.44
CA CYS A 18 6.04 -2.55 8.14
C CYS A 18 5.94 -2.71 9.66
N THR A 19 6.96 -2.26 10.40
CA THR A 19 6.94 -2.22 11.87
C THR A 19 6.17 -1.04 12.43
N ALA A 20 6.15 0.11 11.72
CA ALA A 20 5.45 1.31 12.15
C ALA A 20 3.93 1.13 12.21
N LYS A 21 3.37 0.20 11.45
CA LYS A 21 1.94 -0.15 11.49
C LYS A 21 1.47 -0.65 12.86
N LYS A 22 2.38 -1.21 13.68
CA LYS A 22 2.07 -1.60 15.06
C LYS A 22 1.73 -0.40 15.95
N ALA A 23 2.42 0.72 15.77
CA ALA A 23 2.11 1.96 16.46
C ALA A 23 0.91 2.67 15.84
N GLU A 24 0.77 2.60 14.53
CA GLU A 24 -0.32 3.25 13.80
C GLU A 24 -1.70 2.76 14.24
N ILE A 25 -1.89 1.45 14.44
CA ILE A 25 -3.20 0.91 14.87
C ILE A 25 -3.62 1.36 16.27
N ALA A 26 -2.69 1.86 17.07
CA ALA A 26 -2.97 2.38 18.42
C ALA A 26 -3.47 3.84 18.41
N ARG A 27 -3.44 4.52 17.27
CA ARG A 27 -3.86 5.92 17.15
C ARG A 27 -5.36 6.06 17.38
N GLU A 28 -5.75 7.08 18.13
CA GLU A 28 -7.15 7.30 18.52
C GLU A 28 -8.09 7.59 17.35
N GLU A 29 -7.57 8.20 16.29
CA GLU A 29 -8.34 8.51 15.08
C GLU A 29 -8.68 7.27 14.24
N LEU A 30 -7.96 6.14 14.41
CA LEU A 30 -8.18 4.90 13.64
C LEU A 30 -9.16 3.95 14.35
N CYS A 31 -10.38 4.42 14.52
CA CYS A 31 -11.51 3.69 15.14
C CYS A 31 -12.84 4.03 14.48
N ASP A 32 -12.85 4.23 13.17
CA ASP A 32 -14.05 4.67 12.44
C ASP A 32 -15.15 3.61 12.43
N ALA A 33 -14.78 2.32 12.42
CA ALA A 33 -15.75 1.24 12.59
C ALA A 33 -16.48 1.33 13.94
N GLY A 34 -15.74 1.61 15.01
CA GLY A 34 -16.29 1.80 16.36
C GLY A 34 -17.26 2.99 16.42
N LYS A 35 -16.84 4.12 15.86
CA LYS A 35 -17.69 5.34 15.77
C LYS A 35 -18.97 5.07 14.99
N LEU A 36 -18.86 4.42 13.81
CA LEU A 36 -20.01 4.10 12.95
C LEU A 36 -21.01 3.15 13.61
N LEU A 37 -20.52 2.23 14.44
CA LEU A 37 -21.33 1.20 15.09
C LEU A 37 -21.73 1.55 16.53
N ASN A 38 -21.26 2.68 17.07
CA ASN A 38 -21.39 3.10 18.47
C ASN A 38 -20.84 2.03 19.45
N ILE A 39 -19.65 1.52 19.16
CA ILE A 39 -18.91 0.57 19.99
C ILE A 39 -17.58 1.22 20.36
N GLU A 40 -17.48 1.75 21.56
CA GLU A 40 -16.41 2.66 22.01
C GLU A 40 -14.99 2.06 21.91
N GLU A 41 -14.84 0.76 22.18
CA GLU A 41 -13.53 0.09 22.20
C GLU A 41 -13.15 -0.59 20.87
N MET A 42 -14.01 -0.50 19.86
CA MET A 42 -13.79 -1.17 18.60
C MET A 42 -12.74 -0.43 17.75
N ARG A 43 -11.68 -1.12 17.39
CA ARG A 43 -10.63 -0.64 16.48
C ARG A 43 -10.91 -1.06 15.04
N ASP A 44 -10.37 -0.31 14.08
CA ASP A 44 -10.42 -0.70 12.67
C ASP A 44 -9.47 -1.87 12.38
N ASN A 45 -8.41 -1.99 13.19
CA ASN A 45 -7.45 -3.08 13.14
C ASN A 45 -7.03 -3.46 14.57
N ASP A 46 -7.16 -4.73 14.93
CA ASP A 46 -6.87 -5.21 16.28
C ASP A 46 -5.40 -5.58 16.46
N TYR A 47 -4.82 -6.22 15.43
CA TYR A 47 -3.44 -6.72 15.49
C TYR A 47 -2.68 -6.46 14.20
N VAL A 48 -1.38 -6.18 14.34
CA VAL A 48 -0.42 -6.16 13.24
C VAL A 48 0.66 -7.18 13.50
N ILE A 49 0.82 -8.10 12.57
CA ILE A 49 1.90 -9.07 12.51
C ILE A 49 2.78 -8.70 11.32
N THR A 50 4.08 -8.58 11.53
CA THR A 50 5.01 -8.38 10.42
C THR A 50 5.19 -9.65 9.61
N THR A 51 5.56 -9.54 8.34
CA THR A 51 5.88 -10.70 7.50
C THR A 51 6.96 -11.57 8.15
N LYS A 52 7.95 -10.94 8.80
CA LYS A 52 9.03 -11.62 9.53
C LYS A 52 8.50 -12.43 10.71
N GLU A 53 7.60 -11.86 11.50
CA GLU A 53 6.95 -12.56 12.63
C GLU A 53 6.09 -13.71 12.15
N LEU A 54 5.34 -13.54 11.06
CA LEU A 54 4.55 -14.63 10.47
C LEU A 54 5.45 -15.79 10.03
N VAL A 55 6.55 -15.51 9.34
CA VAL A 55 7.51 -16.54 8.91
C VAL A 55 8.10 -17.25 10.11
N GLN A 56 8.44 -16.53 11.16
CA GLN A 56 8.96 -17.12 12.39
C GLN A 56 7.91 -18.02 13.07
N TRP A 57 6.69 -17.57 13.19
CA TRP A 57 5.58 -18.36 13.73
C TRP A 57 5.34 -19.64 12.92
N CYS A 58 5.31 -19.55 11.59
CA CYS A 58 5.20 -20.75 10.75
C CYS A 58 6.32 -21.76 11.02
N LYS A 59 7.56 -21.29 11.24
CA LYS A 59 8.69 -22.18 11.59
C LYS A 59 8.51 -22.85 12.95
N GLU A 60 8.05 -22.11 13.94
CA GLU A 60 7.79 -22.63 15.31
C GLU A 60 6.70 -23.69 15.32
N GLU A 61 5.67 -23.52 14.48
CA GLU A 61 4.59 -24.50 14.30
C GLU A 61 4.97 -25.66 13.35
N GLY A 62 6.19 -25.68 12.84
CA GLY A 62 6.65 -26.71 11.92
C GLY A 62 5.98 -26.68 10.54
N MET A 63 5.38 -25.54 10.16
CA MET A 63 4.72 -25.38 8.87
C MET A 63 5.75 -25.11 7.77
N ASP A 64 5.77 -25.94 6.74
CA ASP A 64 6.53 -25.75 5.52
C ASP A 64 5.63 -25.08 4.46
N LEU A 65 5.79 -23.77 4.31
CA LEU A 65 4.98 -22.99 3.37
C LEU A 65 5.08 -23.49 1.92
N GLY A 66 6.20 -24.10 1.55
CA GLY A 66 6.41 -24.67 0.21
C GLY A 66 5.59 -25.96 -0.05
N LYS A 67 5.08 -26.58 1.00
CA LYS A 67 4.28 -27.82 0.91
C LYS A 67 2.79 -27.61 1.14
N ILE A 68 2.37 -26.40 1.47
CA ILE A 68 0.95 -26.10 1.68
C ILE A 68 0.21 -26.10 0.34
N THR A 69 -0.88 -26.86 0.29
CA THR A 69 -1.77 -26.85 -0.88
C THR A 69 -2.50 -25.50 -0.94
N PRO A 70 -2.40 -24.76 -2.04
CA PRO A 70 -3.12 -23.50 -2.20
C PRO A 70 -4.63 -23.67 -2.04
N SER A 71 -5.27 -22.76 -1.34
CA SER A 71 -6.72 -22.70 -1.20
C SER A 71 -7.24 -21.33 -1.64
N LYS A 72 -8.55 -21.22 -1.80
CA LYS A 72 -9.18 -19.93 -2.10
C LYS A 72 -9.46 -19.17 -0.82
N TYR A 73 -9.44 -17.85 -0.91
CA TYR A 73 -9.94 -16.99 0.16
C TYR A 73 -11.46 -17.10 0.31
N ASP A 74 -11.96 -16.76 1.49
CA ASP A 74 -13.40 -16.58 1.69
C ASP A 74 -13.92 -15.42 0.82
N SER A 75 -15.13 -15.58 0.27
CA SER A 75 -15.61 -14.77 -0.85
C SER A 75 -16.00 -13.32 -0.53
N VAL A 76 -15.94 -12.87 0.71
CA VAL A 76 -16.47 -11.55 1.11
C VAL A 76 -15.63 -10.38 0.61
N LEU A 77 -14.32 -10.51 0.68
CA LEU A 77 -13.32 -9.57 0.13
C LEU A 77 -12.13 -10.39 -0.39
N GLY A 78 -12.37 -11.63 -0.77
CA GLY A 78 -11.37 -12.67 -0.86
C GLY A 78 -10.46 -12.64 -2.07
N GLU A 79 -10.75 -11.85 -3.09
CA GLU A 79 -9.89 -11.78 -4.27
C GLU A 79 -9.17 -10.43 -4.31
N GLY A 80 -7.83 -10.50 -4.33
CA GLY A 80 -7.00 -9.31 -4.55
C GLY A 80 -7.20 -8.77 -5.97
N THR A 81 -7.12 -7.45 -6.11
CA THR A 81 -7.09 -6.79 -7.41
C THR A 81 -5.65 -6.59 -7.88
N GLY A 82 -5.44 -6.37 -9.18
CA GLY A 82 -4.13 -5.98 -9.71
C GLY A 82 -3.56 -4.73 -9.01
N ALA A 83 -4.43 -3.79 -8.64
CA ALA A 83 -4.06 -2.63 -7.84
C ALA A 83 -3.45 -3.03 -6.48
N GLY A 84 -4.08 -3.98 -5.76
CA GLY A 84 -3.56 -4.47 -4.49
C GLY A 84 -2.19 -5.14 -4.61
N MET A 85 -1.90 -5.76 -5.74
CA MET A 85 -0.60 -6.42 -5.98
C MET A 85 0.56 -5.42 -6.14
N ILE A 86 0.31 -4.25 -6.71
CA ILE A 86 1.35 -3.25 -6.97
C ILE A 86 1.53 -2.22 -5.85
N PHE A 87 0.60 -2.13 -4.90
CA PHE A 87 0.60 -1.11 -3.83
C PHE A 87 1.88 -1.11 -2.99
N GLY A 88 2.50 -2.25 -2.81
CA GLY A 88 3.71 -2.38 -2.01
C GLY A 88 4.97 -1.81 -2.67
N ASN A 89 4.96 -1.62 -3.97
CA ASN A 89 6.07 -1.08 -4.73
C ASN A 89 6.02 0.46 -4.75
N THR A 90 7.17 1.07 -4.93
CA THR A 90 7.22 2.52 -5.10
C THR A 90 6.53 2.94 -6.38
N GLY A 91 5.62 3.91 -6.26
CA GLY A 91 4.77 4.35 -7.36
C GLY A 91 3.56 3.45 -7.63
N GLY A 92 3.44 2.34 -6.91
CA GLY A 92 2.34 1.39 -7.11
C GLY A 92 0.98 1.94 -6.71
N VAL A 93 0.92 2.72 -5.64
CA VAL A 93 -0.32 3.40 -5.22
C VAL A 93 -0.73 4.44 -6.26
N MET A 94 0.23 5.24 -6.72
CA MET A 94 0.00 6.24 -7.78
C MET A 94 -0.52 5.58 -9.06
N GLU A 95 0.14 4.54 -9.54
CA GLU A 95 -0.26 3.82 -10.74
C GLU A 95 -1.67 3.22 -10.59
N ALA A 96 -1.95 2.57 -9.48
CA ALA A 96 -3.25 1.98 -9.22
C ALA A 96 -4.37 3.04 -9.18
N ALA A 97 -4.11 4.19 -8.55
CA ALA A 97 -5.03 5.30 -8.49
C ALA A 97 -5.29 5.88 -9.90
N LEU A 98 -4.25 6.17 -10.67
CA LEU A 98 -4.37 6.73 -12.02
C LEU A 98 -5.08 5.77 -12.98
N ARG A 99 -4.77 4.47 -12.94
CA ARG A 99 -5.48 3.45 -13.76
C ARG A 99 -6.95 3.35 -13.38
N THR A 100 -7.26 3.44 -12.09
CA THR A 100 -8.65 3.42 -11.60
C THR A 100 -9.41 4.66 -12.08
N VAL A 101 -8.83 5.85 -11.95
CA VAL A 101 -9.42 7.10 -12.44
C VAL A 101 -9.61 7.05 -13.96
N TYR A 102 -8.62 6.56 -14.70
CA TYR A 102 -8.72 6.39 -16.15
C TYR A 102 -9.93 5.50 -16.52
N ARG A 103 -10.03 4.33 -15.88
CA ARG A 103 -11.14 3.40 -16.11
C ARG A 103 -12.51 4.03 -15.82
N VAL A 104 -12.61 4.78 -14.71
CA VAL A 104 -13.87 5.42 -14.30
C VAL A 104 -14.27 6.53 -15.29
N LEU A 105 -13.34 7.35 -15.74
CA LEU A 105 -13.62 8.51 -16.58
C LEU A 105 -13.69 8.18 -18.08
N GLU A 106 -12.86 7.24 -18.55
CA GLU A 106 -12.79 6.87 -19.97
C GLU A 106 -13.64 5.63 -20.31
N GLY A 107 -14.14 4.91 -19.30
CA GLY A 107 -14.98 3.71 -19.50
C GLY A 107 -14.23 2.49 -20.04
N LYS A 108 -12.89 2.51 -20.06
CA LYS A 108 -12.03 1.43 -20.58
C LYS A 108 -10.77 1.31 -19.75
N GLU A 109 -10.05 0.21 -19.88
CA GLU A 109 -8.76 -0.01 -19.21
C GLU A 109 -7.69 0.94 -19.77
N ALA A 110 -6.82 1.40 -18.87
CA ALA A 110 -5.67 2.21 -19.25
C ALA A 110 -4.69 1.41 -20.13
N PRO A 111 -4.09 2.01 -21.18
CA PRO A 111 -3.06 1.35 -21.98
C PRO A 111 -1.89 0.84 -21.13
N ALA A 112 -1.15 -0.13 -21.62
CA ALA A 112 0.00 -0.68 -20.89
C ALA A 112 1.09 0.37 -20.65
N ASP A 113 1.28 1.26 -21.60
CA ASP A 113 2.25 2.36 -21.57
C ASP A 113 1.67 3.69 -21.02
N PHE A 114 0.49 3.63 -20.43
CA PHE A 114 -0.23 4.79 -19.92
C PHE A 114 0.57 5.62 -18.92
N TYR A 115 1.42 4.98 -18.14
CA TYR A 115 2.13 5.59 -17.04
C TYR A 115 3.61 5.25 -17.07
N GLN A 116 4.45 6.28 -17.23
CA GLN A 116 5.90 6.15 -17.25
C GLN A 116 6.51 7.16 -16.28
N LEU A 117 7.08 6.64 -15.21
CA LEU A 117 7.84 7.43 -14.25
C LEU A 117 9.21 7.81 -14.80
N ARG A 118 9.55 9.08 -14.71
CA ARG A 118 10.88 9.58 -15.06
C ARG A 118 11.59 10.10 -13.82
N PRO A 119 12.84 9.69 -13.58
CA PRO A 119 13.65 10.29 -12.52
C PRO A 119 13.79 11.79 -12.73
N VAL A 120 13.70 12.55 -11.66
CA VAL A 120 14.01 13.99 -11.70
C VAL A 120 15.53 14.13 -11.64
N ARG A 121 16.09 14.87 -12.59
CA ARG A 121 17.54 15.02 -12.73
C ARG A 121 18.14 15.64 -11.46
N GLY A 122 19.13 14.96 -10.89
CA GLY A 122 19.83 15.41 -9.67
C GLY A 122 19.11 15.04 -8.35
N LEU A 123 17.92 14.44 -8.40
CA LEU A 123 17.15 14.00 -7.23
C LEU A 123 16.92 12.49 -7.32
N ASN A 124 17.64 11.73 -6.51
CA ASN A 124 17.53 10.27 -6.50
C ASN A 124 16.22 9.76 -5.85
N ASN A 125 15.55 10.63 -5.08
CA ASN A 125 14.40 10.28 -4.25
C ASN A 125 13.08 10.81 -4.81
N ARG A 126 13.05 11.21 -6.08
CA ARG A 126 11.88 11.81 -6.72
C ARG A 126 11.72 11.31 -8.15
N LYS A 127 10.52 10.88 -8.48
CA LYS A 127 10.11 10.59 -9.87
C LYS A 127 8.86 11.36 -10.20
N GLU A 128 8.71 11.77 -11.45
CA GLU A 128 7.54 12.49 -11.93
C GLU A 128 6.99 11.84 -13.20
N ALA A 129 5.70 12.05 -13.42
CA ALA A 129 5.04 11.72 -14.67
C ALA A 129 3.96 12.75 -14.99
N GLU A 130 3.68 12.88 -16.28
CA GLU A 130 2.51 13.57 -16.78
C GLU A 130 1.62 12.56 -17.50
N VAL A 131 0.35 12.54 -17.15
CA VAL A 131 -0.64 11.63 -17.73
C VAL A 131 -1.86 12.40 -18.16
N THR A 132 -2.43 12.06 -19.31
CA THR A 132 -3.67 12.66 -19.78
C THR A 132 -4.85 11.74 -19.53
N ILE A 133 -5.85 12.22 -18.79
CA ILE A 133 -7.08 11.50 -18.50
C ILE A 133 -8.27 12.42 -18.79
N ALA A 134 -9.21 11.95 -19.58
CA ALA A 134 -10.40 12.73 -19.97
C ALA A 134 -10.07 14.13 -20.50
N GLY A 135 -9.01 14.24 -21.31
CA GLY A 135 -8.54 15.48 -21.90
C GLY A 135 -7.82 16.45 -20.93
N LYS A 136 -7.61 16.04 -19.67
CA LYS A 136 -6.86 16.83 -18.68
C LYS A 136 -5.47 16.27 -18.50
N ASN A 137 -4.46 17.14 -18.54
CA ASN A 137 -3.09 16.75 -18.24
C ASN A 137 -2.84 16.83 -16.74
N LEU A 138 -2.45 15.72 -16.14
CA LEU A 138 -2.18 15.59 -14.72
C LEU A 138 -0.69 15.41 -14.49
N LYS A 139 -0.09 16.30 -13.73
CA LYS A 139 1.29 16.16 -13.27
C LYS A 139 1.29 15.49 -11.90
N VAL A 140 2.07 14.43 -11.77
CA VAL A 140 2.15 13.60 -10.55
C VAL A 140 3.59 13.42 -10.11
N CYS A 141 3.79 13.20 -8.81
CA CYS A 141 5.10 13.04 -8.22
C CYS A 141 5.12 11.88 -7.23
N ILE A 142 6.21 11.14 -7.19
CA ILE A 142 6.49 10.10 -6.21
C ILE A 142 7.76 10.44 -5.47
N LEU A 143 7.69 10.42 -4.16
CA LEU A 143 8.77 10.75 -3.25
C LEU A 143 9.16 9.51 -2.43
N TYR A 144 10.46 9.30 -2.27
CA TYR A 144 11.02 8.20 -1.50
C TYR A 144 11.70 8.73 -0.24
N GLY A 145 11.19 8.30 0.90
CA GLY A 145 11.67 8.75 2.19
C GLY A 145 11.12 10.10 2.62
N THR A 146 11.15 10.31 3.93
CA THR A 146 10.59 11.53 4.56
C THR A 146 11.42 12.77 4.27
N ALA A 147 12.74 12.63 4.08
CA ALA A 147 13.60 13.74 3.70
C ALA A 147 13.22 14.33 2.32
N ALA A 148 12.93 13.48 1.33
CA ALA A 148 12.45 13.93 0.03
C ALA A 148 11.09 14.65 0.13
N ALA A 149 10.23 14.21 1.04
CA ALA A 149 8.97 14.89 1.30
C ALA A 149 9.19 16.27 1.94
N GLU A 150 10.13 16.40 2.87
CA GLU A 150 10.48 17.68 3.49
C GLU A 150 11.02 18.67 2.46
N GLU A 151 11.95 18.24 1.61
CA GLU A 151 12.48 19.04 0.51
C GLU A 151 11.37 19.49 -0.45
N PHE A 152 10.49 18.56 -0.83
CA PHE A 152 9.39 18.84 -1.74
C PHE A 152 8.38 19.85 -1.16
N LEU A 153 8.10 19.77 0.15
CA LEU A 153 7.19 20.70 0.83
C LEU A 153 7.73 22.14 0.90
N ALA A 154 9.03 22.33 0.72
CA ALA A 154 9.65 23.66 0.64
C ALA A 154 9.55 24.30 -0.76
N GLU A 155 9.10 23.53 -1.75
CA GLU A 155 8.91 23.99 -3.13
C GLU A 155 7.47 24.49 -3.39
N ASP A 156 7.25 25.12 -4.54
CA ASP A 156 5.91 25.40 -5.04
C ASP A 156 5.24 24.12 -5.58
N MET A 157 4.27 23.61 -4.84
CA MET A 157 3.52 22.41 -5.18
C MET A 157 2.30 22.65 -6.07
N SER A 158 1.99 23.90 -6.43
CA SER A 158 0.75 24.27 -7.12
C SER A 158 0.57 23.58 -8.49
N GLY A 159 1.67 23.12 -9.09
CA GLY A 159 1.66 22.40 -10.37
C GLY A 159 1.34 20.91 -10.29
N TYR A 160 1.27 20.32 -9.09
CA TYR A 160 1.03 18.88 -8.92
C TYR A 160 -0.42 18.59 -8.56
N HIS A 161 -0.95 17.54 -9.18
CA HIS A 161 -2.33 17.09 -8.97
C HIS A 161 -2.42 15.95 -7.97
N PHE A 162 -1.35 15.14 -7.88
CA PHE A 162 -1.25 14.05 -6.93
C PHE A 162 0.23 13.79 -6.58
N VAL A 163 0.50 13.58 -5.29
CA VAL A 163 1.83 13.29 -4.77
C VAL A 163 1.75 12.03 -3.90
N GLU A 164 2.53 11.02 -4.26
CA GLU A 164 2.72 9.82 -3.42
C GLU A 164 3.98 10.00 -2.58
N VAL A 165 3.88 9.70 -1.29
CA VAL A 165 5.03 9.65 -0.39
C VAL A 165 5.17 8.26 0.18
N MET A 166 6.28 7.59 -0.12
CA MET A 166 6.66 6.31 0.48
C MET A 166 7.79 6.53 1.48
N ALA A 167 7.56 6.21 2.75
CA ALA A 167 8.57 6.38 3.80
C ALA A 167 9.78 5.45 3.62
N CYS A 168 9.54 4.22 3.13
CA CYS A 168 10.59 3.24 2.88
C CYS A 168 11.09 3.34 1.44
N PRO A 169 12.41 3.46 1.19
CA PRO A 169 12.98 3.34 -0.14
C PRO A 169 12.64 1.97 -0.76
N GLY A 170 12.19 1.95 -2.00
CA GLY A 170 11.72 0.74 -2.66
C GLY A 170 10.25 0.39 -2.37
N GLY A 171 9.56 1.18 -1.53
CA GLY A 171 8.17 0.96 -1.14
C GLY A 171 8.00 0.05 0.06
N CYS A 172 6.76 -0.25 0.40
CA CYS A 172 6.41 -1.05 1.58
C CYS A 172 7.01 -2.46 1.55
N ILE A 173 7.22 -3.04 0.37
CA ILE A 173 7.85 -4.37 0.22
C ILE A 173 9.30 -4.41 0.75
N SER A 174 9.95 -3.25 0.87
CA SER A 174 11.29 -3.10 1.45
C SER A 174 11.25 -2.65 2.92
N GLY A 175 10.09 -2.70 3.54
CA GLY A 175 9.89 -2.28 4.93
C GLY A 175 10.61 -3.18 5.95
N ALA A 176 10.91 -2.63 7.13
CA ALA A 176 11.64 -3.32 8.20
C ALA A 176 10.92 -4.56 8.79
N GLY A 177 9.66 -4.76 8.46
CA GLY A 177 8.89 -5.95 8.81
C GLY A 177 9.06 -7.14 7.86
N GLN A 178 9.81 -6.99 6.76
CA GLN A 178 10.13 -8.10 5.87
C GLN A 178 11.26 -8.96 6.42
N PRO A 179 11.28 -10.27 6.12
CA PRO A 179 12.43 -11.12 6.37
C PRO A 179 13.66 -10.56 5.65
N ASP A 180 14.81 -10.68 6.28
CA ASP A 180 16.08 -10.41 5.61
C ASP A 180 16.36 -11.56 4.64
N CYS A 181 16.22 -11.31 3.36
CA CYS A 181 16.45 -12.29 2.30
C CYS A 181 17.91 -12.31 1.83
N GLY A 182 18.82 -11.68 2.58
CA GLY A 182 20.20 -11.49 2.14
C GLY A 182 20.29 -10.54 0.95
N SER A 183 21.42 -10.54 0.28
CA SER A 183 21.74 -9.61 -0.82
C SER A 183 20.98 -9.90 -2.13
N VAL A 184 19.70 -10.27 -2.08
CA VAL A 184 18.87 -10.17 -3.29
C VAL A 184 18.59 -8.68 -3.47
N PRO A 185 19.18 -8.01 -4.47
CA PRO A 185 18.85 -6.62 -4.75
C PRO A 185 17.33 -6.57 -4.95
N VAL A 186 16.64 -5.70 -4.22
CA VAL A 186 15.33 -5.25 -4.66
C VAL A 186 15.60 -4.62 -6.02
N SER A 187 15.35 -5.35 -7.08
CA SER A 187 15.52 -4.85 -8.42
C SER A 187 14.66 -3.60 -8.55
N ASP A 188 15.28 -2.53 -9.00
CA ASP A 188 14.61 -1.33 -9.49
C ASP A 188 13.68 -1.76 -10.65
N ALA A 189 12.50 -2.25 -10.31
CA ALA A 189 11.44 -2.58 -11.23
C ALA A 189 10.52 -1.38 -11.43
#